data_e03ce6442092baf3f80c782d448fbab9
#
_entry.id   e03ce6442092baf3f80c782d448fbab9
#
_cell.length_a   1.000
_cell.length_b   1.000
_cell.length_c   1.000
_cell.angle_alpha   90.00
_cell.angle_beta   90.00
_cell.angle_gamma   90.00
#
_symmetry.space_group_name_H-M   'P 1'
#
loop_
_entity.id
_entity.type
_entity.pdbx_description
1 polymer ?
#
loop_
_entity_poly.entity_id
_entity_poly.type
_entity_poly.pdbx_seq_one_letter_code
_entity_poly.pdbx_strand_id
1 'polypeptide(L)'
;MVVAFGQILPVEVIDAPKFGTLNLHASLLPRWRGAAPINRAVMAGDVVTGVEVMRITEGLDEGPVLATASVRIGPLDTAGTVHDRLAAAAADLIVRTLPDVEAGHAVETPQAADGVTYAKKIRPKEARIDWAKSGREVDWKIRGLSPFPGAWFLLPTDKGEVRVKALLSTFEEAEGEPGTLLDDRLLVACGEGAVRLLKVQREGKSAQDADVFLRGHAVAAGTKLS
;
A
#
# COMPACT_ATOMS: atom_id res chain seq x y z
N MET A 1 24.25 4.93 -3.06
CA MET A 1 22.79 4.89 -3.32
C MET A 1 22.13 3.93 -2.34
N VAL A 2 20.97 4.29 -1.84
CA VAL A 2 20.19 3.54 -0.84
C VAL A 2 18.78 3.27 -1.39
N VAL A 3 18.21 2.12 -1.11
CA VAL A 3 16.83 1.77 -1.47
C VAL A 3 16.23 0.95 -0.33
N ALA A 4 15.10 1.36 0.22
CA ALA A 4 14.35 0.62 1.25
C ALA A 4 15.23 0.10 2.43
N PHE A 5 16.23 0.86 2.84
CA PHE A 5 17.20 0.44 3.85
C PHE A 5 16.59 0.30 5.25
N GLY A 6 15.55 1.08 5.54
CA GLY A 6 14.74 0.94 6.76
C GLY A 6 15.42 1.40 8.06
N GLN A 7 16.57 2.08 7.98
CA GLN A 7 17.29 2.65 9.11
C GLN A 7 17.69 4.10 8.81
N ILE A 8 17.83 4.90 9.86
CA ILE A 8 18.39 6.25 9.74
C ILE A 8 19.91 6.10 9.57
N LEU A 9 20.45 6.75 8.53
CA LEU A 9 21.89 6.75 8.28
C LEU A 9 22.56 7.83 9.14
N PRO A 10 23.71 7.54 9.78
CA PRO A 10 24.55 8.57 10.38
C PRO A 10 25.06 9.56 9.33
N VAL A 11 25.30 10.80 9.75
CA VAL A 11 25.77 11.89 8.85
C VAL A 11 27.07 11.51 8.16
N GLU A 12 27.98 10.85 8.88
CA GLU A 12 29.26 10.39 8.33
C GLU A 12 29.08 9.40 7.17
N VAL A 13 28.01 8.61 7.18
CA VAL A 13 27.66 7.67 6.08
C VAL A 13 26.99 8.42 4.94
N ILE A 14 26.16 9.42 5.23
CA ILE A 14 25.48 10.25 4.24
C ILE A 14 26.51 11.02 3.40
N ASP A 15 27.52 11.57 4.06
CA ASP A 15 28.53 12.45 3.44
C ASP A 15 29.74 11.71 2.86
N ALA A 16 29.92 10.43 3.18
CA ALA A 16 31.07 9.64 2.73
C ALA A 16 31.22 9.51 1.21
N PRO A 17 30.15 9.35 0.39
CA PRO A 17 30.28 9.24 -1.06
C PRO A 17 30.65 10.58 -1.73
N LYS A 18 31.57 10.57 -2.69
CA LYS A 18 32.03 11.76 -3.45
C LYS A 18 30.89 12.64 -3.99
N PHE A 19 29.79 12.01 -4.42
CA PHE A 19 28.65 12.71 -5.00
C PHE A 19 27.44 12.78 -4.03
N GLY A 20 27.68 12.57 -2.72
CA GLY A 20 26.63 12.48 -1.71
C GLY A 20 25.81 11.20 -1.82
N THR A 21 24.84 11.03 -0.93
CA THR A 21 24.00 9.82 -0.88
C THR A 21 22.64 10.07 -1.49
N LEU A 22 22.23 9.17 -2.40
CA LEU A 22 20.94 9.19 -3.07
C LEU A 22 20.04 8.08 -2.52
N ASN A 23 18.73 8.37 -2.44
CA ASN A 23 17.68 7.40 -2.14
C ASN A 23 16.67 7.33 -3.30
N LEU A 24 16.16 6.12 -3.56
CA LEU A 24 14.97 5.90 -4.38
C LEU A 24 13.77 5.82 -3.44
N HIS A 25 12.96 6.88 -3.40
CA HIS A 25 11.78 6.96 -2.54
C HIS A 25 10.51 6.66 -3.34
N ALA A 26 9.69 5.73 -2.83
CA ALA A 26 8.53 5.20 -3.55
C ALA A 26 7.25 6.04 -3.31
N SER A 27 7.34 7.35 -3.48
CA SER A 27 6.21 8.28 -3.54
C SER A 27 6.55 9.50 -4.38
N LEU A 28 5.58 10.38 -4.58
CA LEU A 28 5.77 11.74 -5.10
C LEU A 28 5.90 12.70 -3.90
N LEU A 29 7.13 13.02 -3.53
CA LEU A 29 7.43 13.90 -2.40
C LEU A 29 6.91 15.33 -2.67
N PRO A 30 6.47 16.04 -1.65
CA PRO A 30 6.61 15.77 -0.21
C PRO A 30 5.54 14.84 0.39
N ARG A 31 4.67 14.23 -0.44
CA ARG A 31 3.66 13.29 0.05
C ARG A 31 4.31 11.95 0.36
N TRP A 32 3.94 11.38 1.52
CA TRP A 32 4.34 10.05 1.98
C TRP A 32 5.84 9.89 2.30
N ARG A 33 6.46 10.88 2.97
CA ARG A 33 7.76 10.69 3.60
C ARG A 33 7.71 9.54 4.60
N GLY A 34 8.73 8.67 4.67
CA GLY A 34 8.85 7.62 5.68
C GLY A 34 8.72 6.18 5.17
N ALA A 35 8.31 5.24 6.03
CA ALA A 35 8.63 3.83 5.89
C ALA A 35 7.69 2.99 5.00
N ALA A 36 6.48 3.47 4.69
CA ALA A 36 5.49 2.66 3.97
C ALA A 36 4.71 3.48 2.91
N PRO A 37 5.40 4.23 2.03
CA PRO A 37 4.76 5.15 1.10
C PRO A 37 3.76 4.47 0.16
N ILE A 38 4.11 3.32 -0.41
CA ILE A 38 3.25 2.56 -1.33
C ILE A 38 1.94 2.13 -0.66
N ASN A 39 2.05 1.51 0.54
CA ASN A 39 0.87 1.08 1.27
C ASN A 39 -0.04 2.27 1.60
N ARG A 40 0.54 3.38 2.09
CA ARG A 40 -0.23 4.57 2.49
C ARG A 40 -0.89 5.26 1.30
N ALA A 41 -0.25 5.32 0.15
CA ALA A 41 -0.84 5.86 -1.08
C ALA A 41 -2.09 5.06 -1.49
N VAL A 42 -1.99 3.72 -1.56
CA VAL A 42 -3.14 2.86 -1.90
C VAL A 42 -4.22 2.95 -0.82
N MET A 43 -3.87 2.93 0.47
CA MET A 43 -4.82 3.04 1.59
C MET A 43 -5.53 4.39 1.66
N ALA A 44 -4.95 5.44 1.10
CA ALA A 44 -5.56 6.76 1.02
C ALA A 44 -6.44 6.95 -0.22
N GLY A 45 -6.48 5.96 -1.13
CA GLY A 45 -7.22 6.06 -2.37
C GLY A 45 -6.55 6.97 -3.42
N ASP A 46 -5.24 7.21 -3.31
CA ASP A 46 -4.51 7.97 -4.30
C ASP A 46 -4.63 7.30 -5.68
N VAL A 47 -4.85 8.10 -6.72
CA VAL A 47 -4.97 7.62 -8.11
C VAL A 47 -3.64 7.65 -8.86
N VAL A 48 -2.62 8.27 -8.27
CA VAL A 48 -1.26 8.36 -8.79
C VAL A 48 -0.27 8.32 -7.62
N THR A 49 0.86 7.68 -7.84
CA THR A 49 2.05 7.70 -7.00
C THR A 49 3.27 7.77 -7.89
N GLY A 50 4.46 7.58 -7.37
CA GLY A 50 5.68 7.60 -8.16
C GLY A 50 6.88 7.07 -7.42
N VAL A 51 8.02 7.16 -8.07
CA VAL A 51 9.33 6.96 -7.47
C VAL A 51 10.20 8.17 -7.80
N GLU A 52 10.98 8.61 -6.82
CA GLU A 52 11.86 9.75 -6.96
C GLU A 52 13.29 9.41 -6.55
N VAL A 53 14.24 9.87 -7.33
CA VAL A 53 15.64 9.94 -6.93
C VAL A 53 15.79 11.22 -6.13
N MET A 54 16.14 11.10 -4.86
CA MET A 54 16.32 12.25 -3.96
C MET A 54 17.67 12.21 -3.26
N ARG A 55 18.16 13.35 -2.83
CA ARG A 55 19.31 13.48 -1.95
C ARG A 55 18.94 13.06 -0.54
N ILE A 56 19.75 12.25 0.14
CA ILE A 56 19.56 12.01 1.58
C ILE A 56 20.17 13.19 2.34
N THR A 57 19.40 13.67 3.32
CA THR A 57 19.80 14.70 4.31
C THR A 57 19.55 14.14 5.71
N GLU A 58 19.84 14.90 6.77
CA GLU A 58 19.58 14.48 8.14
C GLU A 58 18.09 14.27 8.44
N GLY A 59 17.22 15.01 7.75
CA GLY A 59 15.78 14.92 7.91
C GLY A 59 15.16 13.73 7.17
N LEU A 60 13.98 13.30 7.64
CA LEU A 60 13.28 12.13 7.12
C LEU A 60 12.70 12.41 5.72
N ASP A 61 13.37 11.91 4.68
CA ASP A 61 12.93 11.99 3.27
C ASP A 61 12.57 13.42 2.81
N GLU A 62 13.31 14.43 3.29
CA GLU A 62 13.04 15.86 2.99
C GLU A 62 14.08 16.50 2.06
N GLY A 63 15.09 15.76 1.68
CA GLY A 63 16.11 16.25 0.75
C GLY A 63 15.55 16.57 -0.64
N PRO A 64 16.30 17.34 -1.45
CA PRO A 64 15.86 17.73 -2.79
C PRO A 64 15.72 16.53 -3.72
N VAL A 65 14.80 16.66 -4.68
CA VAL A 65 14.50 15.65 -5.71
C VAL A 65 15.31 15.95 -6.97
N LEU A 66 15.93 14.92 -7.54
CA LEU A 66 16.71 14.99 -8.76
C LEU A 66 15.94 14.50 -9.99
N ALA A 67 15.12 13.48 -9.82
CA ALA A 67 14.33 12.90 -10.90
C ALA A 67 13.08 12.23 -10.38
N THR A 68 12.02 12.20 -11.19
CA THR A 68 10.70 11.67 -10.84
C THR A 68 10.14 10.77 -11.95
N ALA A 69 9.52 9.67 -11.57
CA ALA A 69 8.69 8.85 -12.45
C ALA A 69 7.36 8.56 -11.79
N SER A 70 6.26 8.93 -12.47
CA SER A 70 4.90 8.74 -11.96
C SER A 70 4.30 7.40 -12.39
N VAL A 71 3.49 6.79 -11.54
CA VAL A 71 2.77 5.54 -11.78
C VAL A 71 1.31 5.72 -11.37
N ARG A 72 0.36 5.36 -12.24
CA ARG A 72 -1.07 5.36 -11.91
C ARG A 72 -1.41 4.21 -10.99
N ILE A 73 -2.37 4.43 -10.08
CA ILE A 73 -2.99 3.40 -9.24
C ILE A 73 -4.39 3.13 -9.78
N GLY A 74 -4.59 1.95 -10.32
CA GLY A 74 -5.88 1.52 -10.86
C GLY A 74 -6.82 0.97 -9.77
N PRO A 75 -8.10 0.75 -10.12
CA PRO A 75 -9.13 0.32 -9.16
C PRO A 75 -8.90 -1.08 -8.57
N LEU A 76 -8.14 -1.94 -9.23
CA LEU A 76 -7.79 -3.28 -8.75
C LEU A 76 -6.31 -3.41 -8.35
N ASP A 77 -5.57 -2.31 -8.36
CA ASP A 77 -4.18 -2.36 -7.93
C ASP A 77 -4.08 -2.56 -6.42
N THR A 78 -3.15 -3.42 -6.04
CA THR A 78 -2.73 -3.63 -4.65
C THR A 78 -1.40 -2.94 -4.39
N ALA A 79 -1.01 -2.81 -3.14
CA ALA A 79 0.34 -2.32 -2.81
C ALA A 79 1.43 -3.18 -3.48
N GLY A 80 1.21 -4.50 -3.63
CA GLY A 80 2.14 -5.38 -4.33
C GLY A 80 2.25 -5.07 -5.82
N THR A 81 1.14 -4.92 -6.55
CA THR A 81 1.18 -4.61 -8.00
C THR A 81 1.74 -3.21 -8.27
N VAL A 82 1.48 -2.25 -7.38
CA VAL A 82 2.07 -0.91 -7.46
C VAL A 82 3.58 -0.98 -7.18
N HIS A 83 4.00 -1.74 -6.16
CA HIS A 83 5.41 -1.95 -5.84
C HIS A 83 6.20 -2.46 -7.05
N ASP A 84 5.70 -3.50 -7.73
CA ASP A 84 6.40 -4.12 -8.86
C ASP A 84 6.58 -3.12 -10.02
N ARG A 85 5.57 -2.31 -10.30
CA ARG A 85 5.67 -1.24 -11.32
C ARG A 85 6.61 -0.12 -10.91
N LEU A 86 6.60 0.27 -9.63
CA LEU A 86 7.53 1.27 -9.10
C LEU A 86 8.97 0.76 -9.12
N ALA A 87 9.20 -0.53 -8.81
CA ALA A 87 10.52 -1.13 -8.87
C ALA A 87 11.12 -1.08 -10.29
N ALA A 88 10.31 -1.40 -11.31
CA ALA A 88 10.73 -1.27 -12.71
C ALA A 88 11.03 0.17 -13.09
N ALA A 89 10.12 1.10 -12.75
CA ALA A 89 10.31 2.53 -13.02
C ALA A 89 11.54 3.10 -12.29
N ALA A 90 11.80 2.66 -11.07
CA ALA A 90 12.96 3.06 -10.27
C ALA A 90 14.28 2.64 -10.91
N ALA A 91 14.36 1.41 -11.43
CA ALA A 91 15.54 0.90 -12.11
C ALA A 91 15.86 1.74 -13.37
N ASP A 92 14.87 2.05 -14.18
CA ASP A 92 15.03 2.89 -15.36
C ASP A 92 15.38 4.34 -14.99
N LEU A 93 14.78 4.86 -13.94
CA LEU A 93 14.98 6.24 -13.50
C LEU A 93 16.41 6.45 -13.01
N ILE A 94 16.91 5.56 -12.15
CA ILE A 94 18.24 5.71 -11.57
C ILE A 94 19.34 5.58 -12.62
N VAL A 95 19.21 4.64 -13.56
CA VAL A 95 20.21 4.46 -14.64
C VAL A 95 20.34 5.73 -15.49
N ARG A 96 19.24 6.44 -15.73
CA ARG A 96 19.23 7.71 -16.46
C ARG A 96 19.75 8.89 -15.65
N THR A 97 19.60 8.87 -14.33
CA THR A 97 19.96 9.98 -13.43
C THR A 97 21.44 9.96 -13.05
N LEU A 98 22.05 8.79 -12.89
CA LEU A 98 23.44 8.67 -12.41
C LEU A 98 24.48 9.38 -13.27
N PRO A 99 24.43 9.33 -14.62
CA PRO A 99 25.38 10.09 -15.46
C PRO A 99 25.37 11.60 -15.21
N ASP A 100 24.18 12.18 -15.01
CA ASP A 100 24.06 13.61 -14.72
C ASP A 100 24.61 13.95 -13.33
N VAL A 101 24.43 13.06 -12.36
CA VAL A 101 25.02 13.21 -11.02
C VAL A 101 26.54 13.17 -11.10
N GLU A 102 27.12 12.22 -11.85
CA GLU A 102 28.56 12.08 -12.02
C GLU A 102 29.19 13.28 -12.74
N ALA A 103 28.49 13.80 -13.75
CA ALA A 103 28.92 14.98 -14.52
C ALA A 103 28.69 16.32 -13.78
N GLY A 104 27.99 16.31 -12.64
CA GLY A 104 27.60 17.52 -11.91
C GLY A 104 26.51 18.35 -12.61
N HIS A 105 25.73 17.72 -13.49
CA HIS A 105 24.64 18.34 -14.27
C HIS A 105 23.25 18.07 -13.64
N ALA A 106 23.16 17.21 -12.62
CA ALA A 106 21.89 16.89 -11.97
C ALA A 106 21.31 18.14 -11.29
N VAL A 107 20.06 18.47 -11.64
CA VAL A 107 19.33 19.59 -11.04
C VAL A 107 18.63 19.09 -9.77
N GLU A 108 18.96 19.70 -8.64
CA GLU A 108 18.34 19.42 -7.36
C GLU A 108 17.18 20.38 -7.11
N THR A 109 15.95 19.85 -7.07
CA THR A 109 14.73 20.64 -6.83
C THR A 109 14.31 20.46 -5.38
N PRO A 110 14.28 21.53 -4.56
CA PRO A 110 13.74 21.46 -3.22
C PRO A 110 12.28 20.98 -3.22
N GLN A 111 11.91 20.16 -2.23
CA GLN A 111 10.53 19.75 -2.07
C GLN A 111 9.63 20.95 -1.72
N ALA A 112 8.37 20.92 -2.15
CA ALA A 112 7.39 21.92 -1.74
C ALA A 112 7.17 21.90 -0.22
N ALA A 113 6.94 23.07 0.35
CA ALA A 113 6.62 23.21 1.78
C ALA A 113 5.21 22.68 2.11
N ASP A 114 4.30 22.81 1.14
CA ASP A 114 2.92 22.35 1.27
C ASP A 114 2.77 20.88 0.83
N GLY A 115 1.75 20.20 1.36
CA GLY A 115 1.42 18.82 0.99
C GLY A 115 2.27 17.75 1.68
N VAL A 116 3.10 18.10 2.65
CA VAL A 116 3.90 17.15 3.43
C VAL A 116 2.99 16.19 4.18
N THR A 117 3.17 14.89 3.94
CA THR A 117 2.51 13.81 4.69
C THR A 117 3.50 12.71 5.04
N TYR A 118 3.14 11.90 6.05
CA TYR A 118 4.03 10.87 6.57
C TYR A 118 3.46 9.46 6.43
N ALA A 119 4.23 8.58 5.83
CA ALA A 119 3.95 7.16 5.64
C ALA A 119 4.51 6.34 6.81
N LYS A 120 3.81 6.36 7.96
CA LYS A 120 4.20 5.57 9.13
C LYS A 120 4.20 4.07 8.78
N LYS A 121 5.17 3.33 9.35
CA LYS A 121 5.26 1.87 9.25
C LYS A 121 3.91 1.22 9.59
N ILE A 122 3.50 0.23 8.80
CA ILE A 122 2.28 -0.53 9.05
C ILE A 122 2.47 -1.39 10.30
N ARG A 123 1.53 -1.29 11.23
CA ARG A 123 1.52 -2.08 12.47
C ARG A 123 0.54 -3.24 12.34
N PRO A 124 0.81 -4.42 12.92
CA PRO A 124 -0.07 -5.59 12.83
C PRO A 124 -1.53 -5.33 13.24
N LYS A 125 -1.73 -4.47 14.26
CA LYS A 125 -3.06 -4.09 14.73
C LYS A 125 -3.90 -3.31 13.71
N GLU A 126 -3.24 -2.63 12.76
CA GLU A 126 -3.91 -1.89 11.69
C GLU A 126 -4.51 -2.84 10.64
N ALA A 127 -4.08 -4.09 10.59
CA ALA A 127 -4.49 -5.04 9.55
C ALA A 127 -5.89 -5.65 9.78
N ARG A 128 -6.45 -5.58 10.98
CA ARG A 128 -7.85 -5.99 11.20
C ARG A 128 -8.80 -5.04 10.47
N ILE A 129 -9.75 -5.59 9.73
CA ILE A 129 -10.74 -4.79 9.02
C ILE A 129 -11.73 -4.21 10.04
N ASP A 130 -12.03 -2.94 9.90
CA ASP A 130 -13.09 -2.24 10.61
C ASP A 130 -14.22 -2.00 9.62
N TRP A 131 -15.26 -2.81 9.69
CA TRP A 131 -16.41 -2.75 8.80
C TRP A 131 -17.30 -1.53 9.03
N ALA A 132 -17.14 -0.81 10.16
CA ALA A 132 -17.86 0.45 10.41
C ALA A 132 -17.36 1.62 9.55
N LYS A 133 -16.21 1.46 8.88
CA LYS A 133 -15.71 2.41 7.90
C LYS A 133 -16.52 2.36 6.61
N SER A 134 -16.37 3.38 5.76
CA SER A 134 -16.96 3.34 4.42
C SER A 134 -16.38 2.19 3.59
N GLY A 135 -17.17 1.63 2.68
CA GLY A 135 -16.72 0.56 1.79
C GLY A 135 -15.52 0.96 0.94
N ARG A 136 -15.39 2.25 0.58
CA ARG A 136 -14.21 2.78 -0.13
C ARG A 136 -12.96 2.71 0.74
N GLU A 137 -13.04 3.15 2.01
CA GLU A 137 -11.90 3.06 2.94
C GLU A 137 -11.51 1.60 3.21
N VAL A 138 -12.49 0.69 3.32
CA VAL A 138 -12.26 -0.75 3.51
C VAL A 138 -11.59 -1.35 2.28
N ASP A 139 -12.07 -1.04 1.07
CA ASP A 139 -11.47 -1.49 -0.19
C ASP A 139 -10.01 -1.01 -0.33
N TRP A 140 -9.77 0.28 -0.12
CA TRP A 140 -8.41 0.84 -0.16
C TRP A 140 -7.49 0.21 0.88
N LYS A 141 -8.00 -0.06 2.09
CA LYS A 141 -7.23 -0.75 3.15
C LYS A 141 -6.88 -2.17 2.74
N ILE A 142 -7.83 -2.94 2.20
CA ILE A 142 -7.59 -4.30 1.71
C ILE A 142 -6.50 -4.30 0.66
N ARG A 143 -6.64 -3.47 -0.36
CA ARG A 143 -5.67 -3.37 -1.46
C ARG A 143 -4.32 -2.81 -1.00
N GLY A 144 -4.33 -1.81 -0.13
CA GLY A 144 -3.12 -1.19 0.40
C GLY A 144 -2.31 -2.07 1.35
N LEU A 145 -2.92 -3.09 1.94
CA LEU A 145 -2.23 -4.08 2.78
C LEU A 145 -1.92 -5.40 2.06
N SER A 146 -2.30 -5.54 0.81
CA SER A 146 -2.08 -6.75 0.01
C SER A 146 -0.76 -6.66 -0.77
N PRO A 147 0.03 -7.75 -0.86
CA PRO A 147 -0.21 -9.06 -0.25
C PRO A 147 0.21 -9.16 1.23
N PHE A 148 0.97 -8.20 1.74
CA PHE A 148 1.51 -8.22 3.10
C PHE A 148 1.36 -6.87 3.79
N PRO A 149 0.93 -6.86 5.09
CA PRO A 149 0.62 -8.00 5.95
C PRO A 149 -0.72 -8.72 5.62
N GLY A 150 -1.57 -8.13 4.78
CA GLY A 150 -2.92 -8.55 4.44
C GLY A 150 -3.95 -8.08 5.46
N ALA A 151 -4.95 -7.32 5.00
CA ALA A 151 -6.11 -6.99 5.83
C ALA A 151 -6.88 -8.26 6.18
N TRP A 152 -7.42 -8.38 7.39
CA TRP A 152 -8.03 -9.62 7.85
C TRP A 152 -9.29 -9.37 8.67
N PHE A 153 -10.13 -10.40 8.71
CA PHE A 153 -11.35 -10.51 9.50
C PHE A 153 -11.50 -11.93 10.06
N LEU A 154 -12.45 -12.13 10.96
CA LEU A 154 -12.83 -13.46 11.44
C LEU A 154 -14.13 -13.90 10.77
N LEU A 155 -14.10 -15.11 10.19
CA LEU A 155 -15.25 -15.77 9.58
C LEU A 155 -15.77 -16.84 10.55
N PRO A 156 -17.05 -16.80 10.99
CA PRO A 156 -17.63 -17.84 11.81
C PRO A 156 -17.80 -19.13 10.98
N THR A 157 -17.51 -20.26 11.61
CA THR A 157 -17.70 -21.61 11.07
C THR A 157 -18.27 -22.53 12.14
N ASP A 158 -18.74 -23.70 11.77
CA ASP A 158 -19.24 -24.71 12.72
C ASP A 158 -18.20 -25.12 13.79
N LYS A 159 -16.90 -24.86 13.53
CA LYS A 159 -15.77 -25.19 14.42
C LYS A 159 -15.22 -23.98 15.16
N GLY A 160 -15.91 -22.85 15.15
CA GLY A 160 -15.46 -21.58 15.69
C GLY A 160 -15.04 -20.60 14.60
N GLU A 161 -14.46 -19.47 15.00
CA GLU A 161 -14.00 -18.44 14.08
C GLU A 161 -12.66 -18.80 13.43
N VAL A 162 -12.53 -18.52 12.15
CA VAL A 162 -11.27 -18.67 11.42
C VAL A 162 -10.82 -17.33 10.87
N ARG A 163 -9.54 -17.07 10.98
CA ARG A 163 -8.96 -15.86 10.42
C ARG A 163 -8.80 -15.98 8.90
N VAL A 164 -9.34 -14.99 8.19
CA VAL A 164 -9.27 -14.90 6.73
C VAL A 164 -8.68 -13.53 6.37
N LYS A 165 -7.66 -13.52 5.52
CA LYS A 165 -7.16 -12.29 4.91
C LYS A 165 -7.98 -11.99 3.66
N ALA A 166 -8.37 -10.74 3.51
CA ALA A 166 -8.85 -10.17 2.25
C ALA A 166 -7.64 -9.59 1.50
N LEU A 167 -7.41 -10.03 0.28
CA LEU A 167 -6.24 -9.66 -0.52
C LEU A 167 -6.59 -8.83 -1.76
N LEU A 168 -7.83 -8.91 -2.23
CA LEU A 168 -8.36 -8.09 -3.30
C LEU A 168 -9.85 -7.89 -3.08
N SER A 169 -10.33 -6.70 -3.38
CA SER A 169 -11.73 -6.33 -3.25
C SER A 169 -12.12 -5.26 -4.25
N THR A 170 -13.40 -4.97 -4.31
CA THR A 170 -13.97 -3.82 -5.04
C THR A 170 -15.13 -3.25 -4.24
N PHE A 171 -15.28 -1.94 -4.30
CA PHE A 171 -16.43 -1.24 -3.72
C PHE A 171 -17.69 -1.51 -4.53
N GLU A 172 -18.82 -1.74 -3.85
CA GLU A 172 -20.17 -1.80 -4.44
C GLU A 172 -21.12 -0.91 -3.63
N GLU A 173 -22.08 -0.31 -4.32
CA GLU A 173 -23.16 0.42 -3.64
C GLU A 173 -24.21 -0.57 -3.17
N ALA A 174 -24.27 -0.82 -1.87
CA ALA A 174 -25.27 -1.64 -1.22
C ALA A 174 -25.36 -1.22 0.26
N GLU A 175 -26.50 -1.48 0.89
CA GLU A 175 -26.76 -1.12 2.28
C GLU A 175 -26.95 -2.36 3.15
N GLY A 176 -26.55 -2.28 4.40
CA GLY A 176 -26.71 -3.33 5.38
C GLY A 176 -26.02 -3.01 6.70
N GLU A 177 -26.19 -3.88 7.69
CA GLU A 177 -25.48 -3.73 8.96
C GLU A 177 -23.98 -4.00 8.76
N PRO A 178 -23.06 -3.07 9.14
CA PRO A 178 -21.62 -3.23 8.93
C PRO A 178 -21.09 -4.59 9.41
N GLY A 179 -20.29 -5.26 8.57
CA GLY A 179 -19.74 -6.59 8.83
C GLY A 179 -20.68 -7.75 8.51
N THR A 180 -21.89 -7.50 7.99
CA THR A 180 -22.82 -8.57 7.59
C THR A 180 -22.64 -8.91 6.11
N LEU A 181 -22.60 -10.20 5.78
CA LEU A 181 -22.65 -10.67 4.41
C LEU A 181 -24.02 -10.37 3.79
N LEU A 182 -24.04 -9.69 2.66
CA LEU A 182 -25.26 -9.35 1.95
C LEU A 182 -25.70 -10.45 0.96
N ASP A 183 -24.77 -11.34 0.61
CA ASP A 183 -25.02 -12.47 -0.27
C ASP A 183 -24.13 -13.69 0.07
N ASP A 184 -24.20 -14.73 -0.75
CA ASP A 184 -23.38 -15.94 -0.65
C ASP A 184 -22.04 -15.86 -1.40
N ARG A 185 -21.66 -14.66 -1.92
CA ARG A 185 -20.45 -14.40 -2.72
C ARG A 185 -19.51 -13.38 -2.07
N LEU A 186 -19.54 -13.25 -0.75
CA LEU A 186 -18.67 -12.38 0.03
C LEU A 186 -18.83 -10.88 -0.27
N LEU A 187 -20.05 -10.41 -0.48
CA LEU A 187 -20.38 -8.99 -0.40
C LEU A 187 -20.62 -8.62 1.06
N VAL A 188 -19.78 -7.76 1.62
CA VAL A 188 -19.80 -7.37 3.03
C VAL A 188 -20.31 -5.95 3.17
N ALA A 189 -21.35 -5.71 3.95
CA ALA A 189 -21.81 -4.37 4.27
C ALA A 189 -20.77 -3.62 5.09
N CYS A 190 -20.65 -2.33 4.81
CA CYS A 190 -19.77 -1.40 5.52
C CYS A 190 -20.59 -0.26 6.13
N GLY A 191 -19.94 0.69 6.82
CA GLY A 191 -20.62 1.85 7.38
C GLY A 191 -21.34 2.69 6.34
N GLU A 192 -20.83 2.69 5.11
CA GLU A 192 -21.44 3.27 3.91
C GLU A 192 -21.03 2.41 2.73
N GLY A 193 -22.01 1.91 1.95
CA GLY A 193 -21.76 1.00 0.84
C GLY A 193 -21.31 -0.39 1.32
N ALA A 194 -20.71 -1.16 0.43
CA ALA A 194 -20.26 -2.51 0.66
C ALA A 194 -18.95 -2.82 -0.07
N VAL A 195 -18.33 -3.92 0.30
CA VAL A 195 -17.11 -4.42 -0.34
C VAL A 195 -17.31 -5.85 -0.80
N ARG A 196 -17.09 -6.11 -2.10
CA ARG A 196 -16.98 -7.44 -2.68
C ARG A 196 -15.56 -7.95 -2.49
N LEU A 197 -15.38 -9.04 -1.76
CA LEU A 197 -14.09 -9.70 -1.66
C LEU A 197 -13.86 -10.57 -2.89
N LEU A 198 -12.75 -10.35 -3.60
CA LEU A 198 -12.40 -11.05 -4.84
C LEU A 198 -11.33 -12.13 -4.63
N LYS A 199 -10.39 -11.86 -3.72
CA LYS A 199 -9.31 -12.80 -3.36
C LYS A 199 -9.13 -12.84 -1.86
N VAL A 200 -9.08 -14.05 -1.31
CA VAL A 200 -8.95 -14.27 0.13
C VAL A 200 -7.90 -15.32 0.45
N GLN A 201 -7.46 -15.35 1.70
CA GLN A 201 -6.53 -16.35 2.19
C GLN A 201 -6.89 -16.78 3.60
N ARG A 202 -7.33 -18.03 3.77
CA ARG A 202 -7.51 -18.62 5.10
C ARG A 202 -6.14 -18.84 5.76
N GLU A 203 -6.06 -18.65 7.05
CA GLU A 203 -4.85 -18.92 7.83
C GLU A 203 -4.30 -20.34 7.56
N GLY A 204 -2.98 -20.41 7.33
CA GLY A 204 -2.29 -21.67 6.99
C GLY A 204 -2.56 -22.24 5.59
N LYS A 205 -3.23 -21.47 4.69
CA LYS A 205 -3.53 -21.90 3.33
C LYS A 205 -2.99 -20.88 2.31
N SER A 206 -2.95 -21.28 1.04
CA SER A 206 -2.64 -20.38 -0.08
C SER A 206 -3.78 -19.39 -0.34
N ALA A 207 -3.43 -18.25 -0.97
CA ALA A 207 -4.41 -17.30 -1.47
C ALA A 207 -5.26 -17.95 -2.59
N GLN A 208 -6.56 -17.67 -2.60
CA GLN A 208 -7.53 -18.21 -3.56
C GLN A 208 -8.47 -17.11 -4.02
N ASP A 209 -8.99 -17.24 -5.22
CA ASP A 209 -10.12 -16.41 -5.65
C ASP A 209 -11.36 -16.78 -4.82
N ALA A 210 -12.24 -15.80 -4.61
CA ALA A 210 -13.38 -15.94 -3.70
C ALA A 210 -14.30 -17.13 -4.08
N ASP A 211 -14.53 -17.35 -5.36
CA ASP A 211 -15.36 -18.46 -5.85
C ASP A 211 -14.74 -19.84 -5.53
N VAL A 212 -13.41 -19.96 -5.61
CA VAL A 212 -12.69 -21.19 -5.23
C VAL A 212 -12.76 -21.42 -3.73
N PHE A 213 -12.57 -20.35 -2.94
CA PHE A 213 -12.70 -20.41 -1.48
C PHE A 213 -14.09 -20.87 -1.04
N LEU A 214 -15.14 -20.34 -1.65
CA LEU A 214 -16.52 -20.63 -1.31
C LEU A 214 -16.96 -22.08 -1.61
N ARG A 215 -16.30 -22.79 -2.53
CA ARG A 215 -16.54 -24.23 -2.76
C ARG A 215 -16.25 -25.09 -1.52
N GLY A 216 -15.32 -24.65 -0.69
CA GLY A 216 -14.94 -25.34 0.55
C GLY A 216 -15.46 -24.68 1.82
N HIS A 217 -16.03 -23.49 1.72
CA HIS A 217 -16.47 -22.66 2.85
C HIS A 217 -17.72 -21.87 2.44
N ALA A 218 -18.84 -22.62 2.27
CA ALA A 218 -20.11 -21.98 1.97
C ALA A 218 -20.48 -20.98 3.07
N VAL A 219 -20.92 -19.81 2.67
CA VAL A 219 -21.42 -18.74 3.55
C VAL A 219 -22.85 -18.37 3.15
N ALA A 220 -23.58 -17.79 4.05
CA ALA A 220 -24.95 -17.34 3.80
C ALA A 220 -25.08 -15.84 4.02
N ALA A 221 -25.99 -15.20 3.28
CA ALA A 221 -26.41 -13.84 3.60
C ALA A 221 -26.88 -13.77 5.06
N GLY A 222 -26.58 -12.66 5.74
CA GLY A 222 -26.84 -12.46 7.16
C GLY A 222 -25.71 -12.95 8.08
N THR A 223 -24.69 -13.68 7.57
CA THR A 223 -23.53 -14.06 8.39
C THR A 223 -22.76 -12.81 8.83
N LYS A 224 -22.46 -12.72 10.13
CA LYS A 224 -21.73 -11.60 10.74
C LYS A 224 -20.24 -11.91 10.79
N LEU A 225 -19.42 -11.06 10.19
CA LEU A 225 -17.97 -11.09 10.27
C LEU A 225 -17.47 -10.19 11.41
N SER A 226 -16.34 -10.53 12.04
CA SER A 226 -15.77 -9.77 13.14
C SER A 226 -14.30 -9.38 12.92
#